data_f13b96a86e49fa5d0fd87abe6783f7c0
#
_entry.id   f13b96a86e49fa5d0fd87abe6783f7c0
#
_cell.length_a   1.000
_cell.length_b   1.000
_cell.length_c   1.000
_cell.angle_alpha   90.00
_cell.angle_beta   90.00
_cell.angle_gamma   90.00
#
_symmetry.space_group_name_H-M   'P 1'
#
loop_
_entity.id
_entity.type
_entity.pdbx_description
1 polymer ?
#
loop_
_entity_poly.entity_id
_entity_poly.type
_entity_poly.pdbx_seq_one_letter_code
_entity_poly.pdbx_strand_id
1 'polypeptide(L)'
;MFPVLAPATTPGEHVVPDVGANSLVTSLLSLLDLAGAEMEKDTEKAKLTIGRASSMLRTELERNASPMVRDNSLGELAAWQLRRVRRYIDEHISERIYVRDLGAVARRSTAHFCRAFKCTMGETPHSYITRRRLDRAQWMMLTSDDPLSQIALQCGFSDQAHFCNRFRHATGESPAAWRRERLEGSRTDHVADRLTAMNCL
;
A
#
# COMPACT_ATOMS: atom_id res chain seq x y z
N MET A 1 6.26 -15.53 -54.58
CA MET A 1 4.82 -15.49 -54.34
C MET A 1 4.59 -16.03 -52.96
N PHE A 2 4.66 -15.16 -51.94
CA PHE A 2 4.48 -15.51 -50.52
C PHE A 2 3.12 -15.05 -50.06
N PRO A 3 2.32 -15.83 -49.33
CA PRO A 3 1.03 -15.40 -48.83
C PRO A 3 1.21 -14.47 -47.60
N VAL A 4 0.47 -13.37 -47.63
CA VAL A 4 0.36 -12.38 -46.59
C VAL A 4 -0.35 -13.01 -45.37
N LEU A 5 0.30 -12.96 -44.22
CA LEU A 5 -0.27 -13.39 -42.94
C LEU A 5 -1.14 -12.24 -42.38
N ALA A 6 -2.42 -12.52 -42.13
CA ALA A 6 -3.36 -11.61 -41.51
C ALA A 6 -3.01 -11.39 -40.02
N PRO A 7 -3.28 -10.22 -39.42
CA PRO A 7 -3.00 -9.98 -38.00
C PRO A 7 -3.99 -10.72 -37.11
N ALA A 8 -3.46 -11.36 -36.07
CA ALA A 8 -4.20 -12.06 -35.04
C ALA A 8 -5.05 -11.07 -34.23
N THR A 9 -6.35 -11.32 -34.18
CA THR A 9 -7.33 -10.63 -33.36
C THR A 9 -7.08 -10.97 -31.90
N THR A 10 -6.79 -9.98 -31.09
CA THR A 10 -6.73 -10.08 -29.60
C THR A 10 -8.12 -10.42 -29.07
N PRO A 11 -8.27 -11.39 -28.16
CA PRO A 11 -9.56 -11.64 -27.49
C PRO A 11 -9.83 -10.48 -26.51
N GLY A 12 -11.00 -9.86 -26.66
CA GLY A 12 -11.46 -8.77 -25.82
C GLY A 12 -11.55 -9.17 -24.35
N GLU A 13 -11.08 -8.27 -23.49
CA GLU A 13 -11.34 -8.26 -22.07
C GLU A 13 -12.86 -8.25 -21.83
N HIS A 14 -13.40 -9.38 -21.40
CA HIS A 14 -14.73 -9.46 -20.82
C HIS A 14 -14.67 -8.80 -19.43
N VAL A 15 -14.92 -7.49 -19.39
CA VAL A 15 -15.32 -6.80 -18.15
C VAL A 15 -16.70 -7.35 -17.78
N VAL A 16 -16.72 -8.28 -16.83
CA VAL A 16 -17.96 -8.75 -16.20
C VAL A 16 -18.43 -7.59 -15.30
N PRO A 17 -19.60 -6.95 -15.57
CA PRO A 17 -20.11 -5.91 -14.70
C PRO A 17 -20.45 -6.55 -13.35
N ASP A 18 -19.96 -5.95 -12.24
CA ASP A 18 -20.31 -6.33 -10.88
C ASP A 18 -21.80 -6.04 -10.64
N VAL A 19 -22.63 -7.02 -10.92
CA VAL A 19 -24.10 -6.94 -10.81
C VAL A 19 -24.55 -6.73 -9.37
N GLY A 20 -23.72 -7.11 -8.39
CA GLY A 20 -24.03 -6.99 -6.95
C GLY A 20 -23.92 -5.56 -6.42
N ALA A 21 -22.86 -4.85 -6.80
CA ALA A 21 -22.63 -3.48 -6.36
C ALA A 21 -23.66 -2.49 -6.92
N ASN A 22 -24.05 -2.66 -8.20
CA ASN A 22 -25.07 -1.84 -8.83
C ASN A 22 -26.46 -2.02 -8.19
N SER A 23 -26.83 -3.24 -7.80
CA SER A 23 -28.11 -3.53 -7.14
C SER A 23 -28.21 -2.85 -5.75
N LEU A 24 -27.13 -2.85 -4.98
CA LEU A 24 -27.09 -2.22 -3.66
C LEU A 24 -27.18 -0.69 -3.77
N VAL A 25 -26.41 -0.09 -4.69
CA VAL A 25 -26.46 1.37 -4.92
C VAL A 25 -27.86 1.81 -5.33
N THR A 26 -28.50 1.08 -6.22
CA THR A 26 -29.88 1.37 -6.67
C THR A 26 -30.86 1.28 -5.52
N SER A 27 -30.75 0.24 -4.65
CA SER A 27 -31.62 0.06 -3.48
C SER A 27 -31.42 1.17 -2.45
N LEU A 28 -30.18 1.60 -2.21
CA LEU A 28 -29.87 2.70 -1.28
C LEU A 28 -30.41 4.04 -1.78
N LEU A 29 -30.24 4.33 -3.08
CA LEU A 29 -30.79 5.54 -3.68
C LEU A 29 -32.30 5.59 -3.55
N SER A 30 -33.01 4.48 -3.85
CA SER A 30 -34.46 4.39 -3.68
C SER A 30 -34.94 4.61 -2.24
N LEU A 31 -34.19 4.11 -1.24
CA LEU A 31 -34.51 4.33 0.17
C LEU A 31 -34.25 5.78 0.59
N LEU A 32 -33.20 6.42 0.07
CA LEU A 32 -32.91 7.83 0.37
C LEU A 32 -33.95 8.76 -0.24
N ASP A 33 -34.37 8.50 -1.49
CA ASP A 33 -35.42 9.25 -2.17
C ASP A 33 -36.73 9.11 -1.44
N LEU A 34 -37.09 7.88 -0.99
CA LEU A 34 -38.29 7.63 -0.18
C LEU A 34 -38.24 8.37 1.16
N ALA A 35 -37.08 8.32 1.85
CA ALA A 35 -36.92 9.03 3.13
C ALA A 35 -37.03 10.55 2.94
N GLY A 36 -36.53 11.12 1.87
CA GLY A 36 -36.69 12.52 1.53
C GLY A 36 -38.13 12.92 1.30
N ALA A 37 -38.90 12.11 0.57
CA ALA A 37 -40.34 12.34 0.34
C ALA A 37 -41.20 12.17 1.62
N GLU A 38 -40.78 11.29 2.54
CA GLU A 38 -41.48 11.07 3.82
C GLU A 38 -41.13 12.15 4.84
N MET A 39 -39.96 12.80 4.77
CA MET A 39 -39.55 13.84 5.73
C MET A 39 -40.50 15.03 5.76
N GLU A 40 -41.15 15.35 4.64
CA GLU A 40 -42.16 16.42 4.57
C GLU A 40 -43.52 16.02 5.13
N LYS A 41 -43.82 14.72 5.24
CA LYS A 41 -45.15 14.21 5.59
C LYS A 41 -45.20 13.52 6.96
N ASP A 42 -44.18 12.76 7.30
CA ASP A 42 -44.09 11.94 8.52
C ASP A 42 -42.64 11.69 8.92
N THR A 43 -42.12 12.51 9.82
CA THR A 43 -40.75 12.45 10.31
C THR A 43 -40.36 11.10 10.94
N GLU A 44 -41.35 10.38 11.57
CA GLU A 44 -41.05 9.07 12.17
C GLU A 44 -40.87 7.98 11.11
N LYS A 45 -41.64 8.02 10.02
CA LYS A 45 -41.42 7.11 8.88
C LYS A 45 -40.08 7.38 8.17
N ALA A 46 -39.75 8.65 7.99
CA ALA A 46 -38.44 9.03 7.42
C ALA A 46 -37.28 8.50 8.26
N LYS A 47 -37.36 8.60 9.61
CA LYS A 47 -36.34 8.01 10.51
C LYS A 47 -36.20 6.48 10.36
N LEU A 48 -37.34 5.79 10.22
CA LEU A 48 -37.33 4.33 9.99
C LEU A 48 -36.71 3.95 8.66
N THR A 49 -36.98 4.73 7.60
CA THR A 49 -36.39 4.49 6.24
C THR A 49 -34.90 4.76 6.23
N ILE A 50 -34.45 5.83 6.88
CA ILE A 50 -33.01 6.12 7.09
C ILE A 50 -32.34 5.02 7.93
N GLY A 51 -33.02 4.53 8.96
CA GLY A 51 -32.53 3.40 9.77
C GLY A 51 -32.33 2.13 8.95
N ARG A 52 -33.26 1.82 8.02
CA ARG A 52 -33.12 0.70 7.07
C ARG A 52 -31.95 0.87 6.14
N ALA A 53 -31.78 2.03 5.50
CA ALA A 53 -30.64 2.32 4.64
C ALA A 53 -29.31 2.19 5.39
N SER A 54 -29.25 2.72 6.61
CA SER A 54 -28.08 2.61 7.48
C SER A 54 -27.75 1.17 7.88
N SER A 55 -28.76 0.33 8.16
CA SER A 55 -28.56 -1.08 8.50
C SER A 55 -28.08 -1.88 7.28
N MET A 56 -28.61 -1.62 6.10
CA MET A 56 -28.13 -2.24 4.85
C MET A 56 -26.66 -1.90 4.56
N LEU A 57 -26.28 -0.62 4.73
CA LEU A 57 -24.89 -0.18 4.60
C LEU A 57 -23.98 -0.85 5.63
N ARG A 58 -24.40 -0.97 6.89
CA ARG A 58 -23.64 -1.69 7.93
C ARG A 58 -23.46 -3.16 7.59
N THR A 59 -24.53 -3.84 7.16
CA THR A 59 -24.46 -5.25 6.77
C THR A 59 -23.51 -5.46 5.59
N GLU A 60 -23.52 -4.55 4.62
CA GLU A 60 -22.61 -4.64 3.48
C GLU A 60 -21.17 -4.27 3.86
N LEU A 61 -20.98 -3.28 4.72
CA LEU A 61 -19.67 -2.98 5.30
C LEU A 61 -19.14 -4.15 6.13
N GLU A 62 -19.99 -4.81 6.91
CA GLU A 62 -19.64 -6.02 7.66
C GLU A 62 -19.37 -7.20 6.74
N ARG A 63 -20.11 -7.37 5.65
CA ARG A 63 -19.88 -8.39 4.62
C ARG A 63 -18.57 -8.13 3.88
N ASN A 64 -18.27 -6.87 3.58
CA ASN A 64 -17.00 -6.45 2.99
C ASN A 64 -15.85 -6.38 4.02
N ALA A 65 -16.16 -6.19 5.30
CA ALA A 65 -15.22 -6.23 6.42
C ALA A 65 -15.06 -7.64 7.01
N SER A 66 -16.08 -8.48 6.91
CA SER A 66 -15.97 -9.92 7.20
C SER A 66 -15.27 -10.59 6.03
N PRO A 67 -14.08 -11.14 6.24
CA PRO A 67 -13.42 -11.91 5.20
C PRO A 67 -14.04 -13.30 5.17
N MET A 68 -15.26 -13.43 4.70
CA MET A 68 -15.65 -14.68 4.06
C MET A 68 -14.97 -14.67 2.70
N VAL A 69 -13.68 -14.89 2.79
CA VAL A 69 -12.77 -15.27 1.74
C VAL A 69 -13.47 -16.30 0.86
N ARG A 70 -13.87 -15.90 -0.31
CA ARG A 70 -13.66 -16.80 -1.44
C ARG A 70 -12.13 -16.85 -1.58
N ASP A 71 -11.54 -17.82 -0.92
CA ASP A 71 -10.14 -18.21 -1.03
C ASP A 71 -9.95 -18.81 -2.44
N ASN A 72 -9.94 -17.94 -3.44
CA ASN A 72 -9.77 -18.32 -4.83
C ASN A 72 -8.39 -17.93 -5.40
N SER A 73 -7.51 -17.43 -4.57
CA SER A 73 -6.08 -17.39 -4.89
C SER A 73 -5.37 -18.41 -4.02
N LEU A 74 -5.21 -19.63 -4.55
CA LEU A 74 -4.40 -20.70 -3.95
C LEU A 74 -3.01 -20.15 -3.62
N GLY A 75 -2.84 -19.68 -2.36
CA GLY A 75 -1.55 -19.28 -1.82
C GLY A 75 -1.26 -17.79 -1.68
N GLU A 76 -2.12 -16.85 -2.07
CA GLU A 76 -1.88 -15.40 -1.99
C GLU A 76 -2.57 -14.73 -0.78
N LEU A 77 -2.16 -13.50 -0.48
CA LEU A 77 -2.84 -12.64 0.49
C LEU A 77 -3.95 -11.84 -0.20
N ALA A 78 -5.11 -11.79 0.41
CA ALA A 78 -6.17 -10.89 -0.03
C ALA A 78 -5.73 -9.41 0.09
N ALA A 79 -6.25 -8.54 -0.76
CA ALA A 79 -5.87 -7.12 -0.78
C ALA A 79 -6.02 -6.41 0.58
N TRP A 80 -7.05 -6.76 1.37
CA TRP A 80 -7.25 -6.20 2.71
C TRP A 80 -6.21 -6.71 3.72
N GLN A 81 -5.76 -7.97 3.62
CA GLN A 81 -4.69 -8.54 4.44
C GLN A 81 -3.38 -7.83 4.16
N LEU A 82 -3.05 -7.67 2.88
CA LEU A 82 -1.85 -6.96 2.45
C LEU A 82 -1.84 -5.51 2.94
N ARG A 83 -2.95 -4.77 2.80
CA ARG A 83 -3.06 -3.39 3.31
C ARG A 83 -2.84 -3.31 4.81
N ARG A 84 -3.43 -4.21 5.61
CA ARG A 84 -3.24 -4.25 7.07
C ARG A 84 -1.80 -4.56 7.45
N VAL A 85 -1.18 -5.54 6.80
CA VAL A 85 0.21 -5.92 7.04
C VAL A 85 1.16 -4.77 6.70
N ARG A 86 1.00 -4.12 5.55
CA ARG A 86 1.82 -2.97 5.15
C ARG A 86 1.70 -1.82 6.14
N ARG A 87 0.49 -1.47 6.54
CA ARG A 87 0.25 -0.44 7.55
C ARG A 87 0.93 -0.78 8.87
N TYR A 88 0.77 -1.99 9.36
CA TYR A 88 1.43 -2.45 10.58
C TYR A 88 2.96 -2.33 10.49
N ILE A 89 3.55 -2.71 9.36
CA ILE A 89 5.00 -2.58 9.13
C ILE A 89 5.42 -1.10 9.16
N ASP A 90 4.68 -0.21 8.49
CA ASP A 90 5.01 1.21 8.43
C ASP A 90 4.87 1.90 9.80
N GLU A 91 3.87 1.54 10.60
CA GLU A 91 3.66 2.04 11.96
C GLU A 91 4.76 1.58 12.95
N HIS A 92 5.32 0.35 12.76
CA HIS A 92 6.30 -0.26 13.67
C HIS A 92 7.70 -0.36 13.04
N ILE A 93 8.01 0.41 12.00
CA ILE A 93 9.23 0.25 11.20
C ILE A 93 10.52 0.42 12.00
N SER A 94 10.49 1.27 13.03
CA SER A 94 11.61 1.54 13.96
C SER A 94 11.76 0.48 15.05
N GLU A 95 10.77 -0.40 15.21
CA GLU A 95 10.75 -1.40 16.26
C GLU A 95 11.10 -2.79 15.72
N ARG A 96 11.22 -3.75 16.66
CA ARG A 96 11.42 -5.15 16.27
C ARG A 96 10.11 -5.77 15.81
N ILE A 97 9.97 -6.00 14.51
CA ILE A 97 8.79 -6.64 13.90
C ILE A 97 9.03 -8.16 13.84
N TYR A 98 8.12 -8.94 14.45
CA TYR A 98 8.15 -10.39 14.36
C TYR A 98 7.17 -10.87 13.27
N VAL A 99 7.60 -11.84 12.49
CA VAL A 99 6.78 -12.39 11.39
C VAL A 99 5.49 -13.05 11.91
N ARG A 100 5.51 -13.57 13.15
CA ARG A 100 4.31 -14.11 13.81
C ARG A 100 3.22 -13.05 13.99
N ASP A 101 3.61 -11.81 14.30
CA ASP A 101 2.67 -10.70 14.53
C ASP A 101 2.03 -10.28 13.20
N LEU A 102 2.80 -10.28 12.11
CA LEU A 102 2.27 -10.08 10.76
C LEU A 102 1.30 -11.17 10.34
N GLY A 103 1.59 -12.43 10.73
CA GLY A 103 0.66 -13.55 10.53
C GLY A 103 -0.66 -13.32 11.27
N ALA A 104 -0.60 -12.89 12.54
CA ALA A 104 -1.78 -12.55 13.34
C ALA A 104 -2.59 -11.39 12.72
N VAL A 105 -1.90 -10.32 12.26
CA VAL A 105 -2.53 -9.19 11.55
C VAL A 105 -3.25 -9.64 10.28
N ALA A 106 -2.66 -10.59 9.54
CA ALA A 106 -3.24 -11.19 8.35
C ALA A 106 -4.27 -12.29 8.65
N ARG A 107 -4.50 -12.64 9.92
CA ARG A 107 -5.33 -13.78 10.36
C ARG A 107 -4.90 -15.10 9.71
N ARG A 108 -3.59 -15.35 9.64
CA ARG A 108 -2.98 -16.56 9.08
C ARG A 108 -1.92 -17.12 10.06
N SER A 109 -1.68 -18.42 10.03
CA SER A 109 -0.51 -18.97 10.71
C SER A 109 0.78 -18.42 10.10
N THR A 110 1.86 -18.32 10.88
CA THR A 110 3.15 -17.76 10.44
C THR A 110 3.66 -18.41 9.15
N ALA A 111 3.62 -19.74 9.08
CA ALA A 111 4.09 -20.49 7.91
C ALA A 111 3.24 -20.22 6.66
N HIS A 112 1.92 -20.16 6.82
CA HIS A 112 1.00 -19.87 5.72
C HIS A 112 1.15 -18.41 5.27
N PHE A 113 1.27 -17.48 6.21
CA PHE A 113 1.52 -16.07 5.93
C PHE A 113 2.81 -15.86 5.12
N CYS A 114 3.94 -16.48 5.52
CA CYS A 114 5.21 -16.33 4.81
C CYS A 114 5.11 -16.75 3.33
N ARG A 115 4.45 -17.89 3.06
CA ARG A 115 4.25 -18.39 1.70
C ARG A 115 3.35 -17.46 0.90
N ALA A 116 2.20 -17.09 1.46
CA ALA A 116 1.22 -16.21 0.82
C ALA A 116 1.80 -14.81 0.55
N PHE A 117 2.55 -14.25 1.50
CA PHE A 117 3.21 -12.96 1.34
C PHE A 117 4.24 -12.99 0.21
N LYS A 118 5.09 -14.05 0.18
CA LYS A 118 6.08 -14.22 -0.90
C LYS A 118 5.42 -14.40 -2.25
N CYS A 119 4.30 -15.12 -2.32
CA CYS A 119 3.53 -15.29 -3.55
C CYS A 119 2.97 -13.95 -4.05
N THR A 120 2.39 -13.15 -3.13
CA THR A 120 1.76 -11.86 -3.46
C THR A 120 2.78 -10.76 -3.77
N MET A 121 3.90 -10.69 -3.02
CA MET A 121 4.86 -9.58 -3.08
C MET A 121 6.15 -9.93 -3.86
N GLY A 122 6.35 -11.19 -4.24
CA GLY A 122 7.58 -11.66 -4.87
C GLY A 122 8.78 -11.80 -3.92
N GLU A 123 8.67 -11.30 -2.68
CA GLU A 123 9.74 -11.29 -1.68
C GLU A 123 9.26 -11.77 -0.30
N THR A 124 10.21 -12.17 0.55
CA THR A 124 9.87 -12.62 1.91
C THR A 124 9.46 -11.42 2.80
N PRO A 125 8.65 -11.63 3.88
CA PRO A 125 8.32 -10.57 4.82
C PRO A 125 9.55 -9.87 5.41
N HIS A 126 10.61 -10.62 5.72
CA HIS A 126 11.84 -10.06 6.26
C HIS A 126 12.57 -9.19 5.24
N SER A 127 12.65 -9.62 3.98
CA SER A 127 13.24 -8.84 2.87
C SER A 127 12.48 -7.54 2.67
N TYR A 128 11.15 -7.61 2.65
CA TYR A 128 10.27 -6.45 2.53
C TYR A 128 10.50 -5.43 3.66
N ILE A 129 10.51 -5.88 4.94
CA ILE A 129 10.77 -4.99 6.09
C ILE A 129 12.14 -4.33 5.95
N THR A 130 13.18 -5.11 5.59
CA THR A 130 14.54 -4.56 5.42
C THR A 130 14.57 -3.50 4.32
N ARG A 131 13.93 -3.74 3.19
CA ARG A 131 13.83 -2.78 2.10
C ARG A 131 13.11 -1.49 2.55
N ARG A 132 11.96 -1.61 3.22
CA ARG A 132 11.22 -0.44 3.76
C ARG A 132 12.05 0.38 4.75
N ARG A 133 12.88 -0.29 5.58
CA ARG A 133 13.82 0.38 6.48
C ARG A 133 14.91 1.14 5.73
N LEU A 134 15.44 0.53 4.67
CA LEU A 134 16.43 1.18 3.81
C LEU A 134 15.83 2.38 3.05
N ASP A 135 14.61 2.25 2.52
CA ASP A 135 13.89 3.36 1.87
C ASP A 135 13.73 4.55 2.84
N ARG A 136 13.33 4.27 4.08
CA ARG A 136 13.23 5.30 5.14
C ARG A 136 14.59 5.92 5.46
N ALA A 137 15.64 5.12 5.58
CA ALA A 137 16.99 5.60 5.85
C ALA A 137 17.50 6.50 4.72
N GLN A 138 17.27 6.16 3.47
CA GLN A 138 17.60 7.00 2.32
C GLN A 138 16.90 8.35 2.39
N TRP A 139 15.59 8.33 2.69
CA TRP A 139 14.83 9.57 2.87
C TRP A 139 15.41 10.43 4.00
N MET A 140 15.71 9.84 5.16
CA MET A 140 16.30 10.56 6.30
C MET A 140 17.69 11.12 5.99
N MET A 141 18.52 10.37 5.29
CA MET A 141 19.84 10.85 4.87
C MET A 141 19.79 12.07 3.96
N LEU A 142 18.71 12.26 3.20
CA LEU A 142 18.53 13.42 2.31
C LEU A 142 17.82 14.60 2.99
N THR A 143 17.04 14.34 4.05
CA THR A 143 16.17 15.35 4.68
C THR A 143 16.62 15.77 6.07
N SER A 144 17.62 15.12 6.67
CA SER A 144 18.17 15.48 7.97
C SER A 144 19.71 15.45 7.98
N ASP A 145 20.29 16.14 8.94
CA ASP A 145 21.74 16.10 9.19
C ASP A 145 22.12 15.06 10.26
N ASP A 146 21.18 14.20 10.64
CA ASP A 146 21.38 13.17 11.65
C ASP A 146 22.59 12.27 11.31
N PRO A 147 23.38 11.86 12.31
CA PRO A 147 24.45 10.89 12.11
C PRO A 147 23.90 9.53 11.70
N LEU A 148 24.66 8.80 10.89
CA LEU A 148 24.24 7.49 10.37
C LEU A 148 23.91 6.46 11.48
N SER A 149 24.52 6.59 12.65
CA SER A 149 24.21 5.78 13.83
C SER A 149 22.79 6.02 14.33
N GLN A 150 22.35 7.28 14.37
CA GLN A 150 21.02 7.65 14.78
C GLN A 150 19.97 7.25 13.73
N ILE A 151 20.25 7.50 12.46
CA ILE A 151 19.38 7.05 11.35
C ILE A 151 19.20 5.52 11.39
N ALA A 152 20.27 4.75 11.64
CA ALA A 152 20.18 3.31 11.75
C ALA A 152 19.18 2.87 12.83
N LEU A 153 19.27 3.44 14.04
CA LEU A 153 18.39 3.12 15.15
C LEU A 153 16.93 3.54 14.86
N GLN A 154 16.72 4.74 14.33
CA GLN A 154 15.38 5.25 13.97
C GLN A 154 14.72 4.45 12.84
N CYS A 155 15.51 3.78 12.01
CA CYS A 155 15.02 2.86 10.98
C CYS A 155 14.90 1.41 11.45
N GLY A 156 15.14 1.14 12.74
CA GLY A 156 14.94 -0.19 13.33
C GLY A 156 16.07 -1.19 13.05
N PHE A 157 17.27 -0.71 12.69
CA PHE A 157 18.48 -1.55 12.68
C PHE A 157 19.06 -1.67 14.09
N SER A 158 19.70 -2.80 14.39
CA SER A 158 20.31 -3.03 15.71
C SER A 158 21.45 -2.06 16.02
N ASP A 159 22.21 -1.69 15.01
CA ASP A 159 23.38 -0.84 15.08
C ASP A 159 23.76 -0.30 13.69
N GLN A 160 24.71 0.65 13.68
CA GLN A 160 25.21 1.25 12.44
C GLN A 160 25.92 0.24 11.52
N ALA A 161 26.63 -0.73 12.07
CA ALA A 161 27.35 -1.71 11.26
C ALA A 161 26.39 -2.63 10.49
N HIS A 162 25.32 -3.08 11.17
CA HIS A 162 24.25 -3.84 10.54
C HIS A 162 23.57 -3.03 9.44
N PHE A 163 23.24 -1.76 9.70
CA PHE A 163 22.69 -0.86 8.69
C PHE A 163 23.61 -0.71 7.49
N CYS A 164 24.89 -0.35 7.69
CA CYS A 164 25.86 -0.17 6.62
C CYS A 164 26.02 -1.42 5.74
N ASN A 165 26.01 -2.59 6.37
CA ASN A 165 26.14 -3.87 5.67
C ASN A 165 24.91 -4.15 4.78
N ARG A 166 23.70 -3.96 5.33
CA ARG A 166 22.45 -4.12 4.58
C ARG A 166 22.30 -3.11 3.46
N PHE A 167 22.66 -1.86 3.73
CA PHE A 167 22.61 -0.79 2.76
C PHE A 167 23.55 -1.05 1.57
N ARG A 168 24.82 -1.38 1.86
CA ARG A 168 25.80 -1.71 0.83
C ARG A 168 25.38 -2.90 -0.01
N HIS A 169 24.79 -3.92 0.62
CA HIS A 169 24.30 -5.09 -0.12
C HIS A 169 23.13 -4.73 -1.06
N ALA A 170 22.28 -3.76 -0.68
CA ALA A 170 21.12 -3.37 -1.47
C ALA A 170 21.44 -2.33 -2.55
N THR A 171 22.38 -1.40 -2.30
CA THR A 171 22.67 -0.26 -3.20
C THR A 171 24.03 -0.37 -3.92
N GLY A 172 24.90 -1.28 -3.47
CA GLY A 172 26.27 -1.43 -3.99
C GLY A 172 27.30 -0.51 -3.33
N GLU A 173 26.89 0.51 -2.58
CA GLU A 173 27.75 1.53 -1.99
C GLU A 173 27.50 1.75 -0.49
N SER A 174 28.44 2.42 0.20
CA SER A 174 28.24 2.73 1.62
C SER A 174 27.23 3.87 1.80
N PRO A 175 26.46 3.89 2.93
CA PRO A 175 25.51 4.98 3.21
C PRO A 175 26.18 6.38 3.20
N ALA A 176 27.42 6.48 3.67
CA ALA A 176 28.15 7.76 3.69
C ALA A 176 28.52 8.24 2.27
N ALA A 177 28.97 7.36 1.40
CA ALA A 177 29.26 7.66 -0.01
C ALA A 177 27.98 8.06 -0.73
N TRP A 178 26.93 7.24 -0.58
CA TRP A 178 25.60 7.47 -1.14
C TRP A 178 25.00 8.84 -0.76
N ARG A 179 25.09 9.20 0.54
CA ARG A 179 24.60 10.50 1.04
C ARG A 179 25.34 11.66 0.43
N ARG A 180 26.69 11.58 0.44
CA ARG A 180 27.55 12.66 -0.08
C ARG A 180 27.29 12.93 -1.56
N GLU A 181 27.29 11.89 -2.39
CA GLU A 181 27.11 12.03 -3.83
C GLU A 181 25.77 12.71 -4.19
N ARG A 182 24.71 12.35 -3.48
CA ARG A 182 23.37 12.90 -3.77
C ARG A 182 23.15 14.31 -3.23
N LEU A 183 23.80 14.66 -2.12
CA LEU A 183 23.76 16.03 -1.60
C LEU A 183 24.65 16.98 -2.42
N GLU A 184 25.78 16.50 -2.94
CA GLU A 184 26.63 17.26 -3.85
C GLU A 184 25.97 17.45 -5.22
N GLY A 185 25.33 16.42 -5.78
CA GLY A 185 24.57 16.49 -7.03
C GLY A 185 23.45 17.52 -6.97
N SER A 186 22.68 17.54 -5.89
CA SER A 186 21.60 18.54 -5.69
C SER A 186 22.12 19.98 -5.57
N ARG A 187 23.35 20.17 -5.10
CA ARG A 187 23.97 21.52 -5.02
C ARG A 187 24.44 22.02 -6.38
N THR A 188 24.97 21.14 -7.22
CA THR A 188 25.42 21.51 -8.57
C THR A 188 24.28 21.86 -9.49
N ASP A 189 23.15 21.17 -9.42
CA ASP A 189 21.97 21.47 -10.22
C ASP A 189 21.35 22.83 -9.84
N HIS A 190 21.32 23.16 -8.54
CA HIS A 190 20.83 24.47 -8.07
C HIS A 190 21.73 25.65 -8.44
N VAL A 191 23.04 25.41 -8.58
CA VAL A 191 24.00 26.41 -9.02
C VAL A 191 23.90 26.62 -10.54
N ALA A 192 23.74 25.56 -11.30
CA ALA A 192 23.55 25.62 -12.75
C ALA A 192 22.26 26.37 -13.14
N ASP A 193 21.15 26.10 -12.43
CA ASP A 193 19.88 26.81 -12.64
C ASP A 193 19.97 28.30 -12.31
N ARG A 194 20.70 28.68 -11.23
CA ARG A 194 20.93 30.10 -10.88
C ARG A 194 21.80 30.81 -11.89
N LEU A 195 22.82 30.15 -12.44
CA LEU A 195 23.70 30.76 -13.45
C LEU A 195 22.97 30.93 -14.78
N THR A 196 22.07 29.98 -15.14
CA THR A 196 21.24 30.10 -16.35
C THR A 196 20.22 31.23 -16.22
N ALA A 197 19.62 31.41 -15.03
CA ALA A 197 18.68 32.51 -14.77
C ALA A 197 19.35 33.91 -14.76
N MET A 198 20.63 34.00 -14.38
CA MET A 198 21.37 35.27 -14.40
C MET A 198 21.90 35.67 -15.79
N ASN A 199 21.98 34.71 -16.73
CA ASN A 199 22.49 35.00 -18.10
C ASN A 199 21.37 35.33 -19.09
N CYS A 200 20.12 35.38 -18.64
CA CYS A 200 18.94 35.77 -19.45
C CYS A 200 18.40 37.18 -19.15
N LEU A 201 19.19 38.04 -18.50
CA LEU A 201 18.93 39.49 -18.32
C LEU A 201 20.00 40.29 -19.01
#